data_9de49c044c272b389eeda6c8cbce71fd
#
_entry.id   9de49c044c272b389eeda6c8cbce71fd
#
_cell.length_a   1.000
_cell.length_b   1.000
_cell.length_c   1.000
_cell.angle_alpha   90.00
_cell.angle_beta   90.00
_cell.angle_gamma   90.00
#
_symmetry.space_group_name_H-M   'P 1'
#
loop_
_entity.id
_entity.type
_entity.pdbx_description
1 polymer ?
#
loop_
_entity_poly.entity_id
_entity_poly.type
_entity_poly.pdbx_seq_one_letter_code
_entity_poly.pdbx_strand_id
1 'polypeptide(L)'
;MAEFVQDCPRCGAKSITFDVLGDSPTGNSDGSWIFETLSRCRNCSKCSVGVFRLIPNAASQYAPGGISSYNGALTFLEFLRFVSTADRVTFPLPDHLPENVANCFREGGASYNIGAYNAAAAMFRLALDLGTKGLLPTDSAEEGGPNSAQRKRLYDRLNYLFDKRLIAPELADLADCVREDGNDGAHDGTLSKADAEDLIDFTQQLLERVFSEPARLRIAKARREARRAEA
;
A
#
# COMPACT_ATOMS: atom_id res chain seq x y z
N MET A 1 -26.70 14.90 21.31
CA MET A 1 -25.41 14.22 21.13
C MET A 1 -25.23 14.01 19.64
N ALA A 2 -24.06 14.34 19.10
CA ALA A 2 -23.72 14.09 17.69
C ALA A 2 -23.71 12.59 17.41
N GLU A 3 -24.23 12.19 16.26
CA GLU A 3 -24.32 10.78 15.88
C GLU A 3 -24.17 10.58 14.37
N PHE A 4 -23.74 9.38 13.98
CA PHE A 4 -23.68 8.92 12.60
C PHE A 4 -23.96 7.44 12.49
N VAL A 5 -24.25 6.95 11.30
CA VAL A 5 -24.57 5.54 11.02
C VAL A 5 -23.52 4.94 10.12
N GLN A 6 -22.89 3.82 10.57
CA GLN A 6 -21.91 3.06 9.82
C GLN A 6 -21.87 1.59 10.26
N ASP A 7 -21.20 0.75 9.49
CA ASP A 7 -20.90 -0.62 9.88
C ASP A 7 -19.84 -0.62 11.00
N CYS A 8 -20.07 -1.38 12.07
CA CYS A 8 -19.16 -1.35 13.20
C CYS A 8 -17.91 -2.20 12.96
N PRO A 9 -16.68 -1.62 13.00
CA PRO A 9 -15.44 -2.37 12.78
C PRO A 9 -15.09 -3.31 13.96
N ARG A 10 -15.79 -3.18 15.08
CA ARG A 10 -15.51 -3.96 16.33
C ARG A 10 -16.43 -5.16 16.51
N CYS A 11 -17.67 -5.10 16.06
CA CYS A 11 -18.64 -6.20 16.23
C CYS A 11 -19.30 -6.64 14.93
N GLY A 12 -19.02 -5.99 13.79
CA GLY A 12 -19.57 -6.33 12.49
C GLY A 12 -21.05 -5.96 12.28
N ALA A 13 -21.71 -5.33 13.28
CA ALA A 13 -23.10 -4.90 13.13
C ALA A 13 -23.21 -3.88 11.99
N LYS A 14 -24.19 -4.09 11.10
CA LYS A 14 -24.43 -3.28 9.92
C LYS A 14 -25.31 -2.07 10.23
N SER A 15 -25.00 -0.95 9.60
CA SER A 15 -25.79 0.29 9.67
C SER A 15 -26.19 0.67 11.09
N ILE A 16 -25.23 0.58 12.03
CA ILE A 16 -25.47 0.88 13.44
C ILE A 16 -25.12 2.33 13.77
N THR A 17 -25.87 2.92 14.70
CA THR A 17 -25.60 4.29 15.16
C THR A 17 -24.39 4.32 16.11
N PHE A 18 -23.56 5.33 15.91
CA PHE A 18 -22.44 5.70 16.78
C PHE A 18 -22.73 7.02 17.47
N ASP A 19 -22.48 7.10 18.75
CA ASP A 19 -22.48 8.34 19.53
C ASP A 19 -21.08 8.96 19.48
N VAL A 20 -20.95 10.21 19.08
CA VAL A 20 -19.67 10.94 19.08
C VAL A 20 -19.40 11.45 20.49
N LEU A 21 -18.26 11.05 21.04
CA LEU A 21 -17.83 11.39 22.41
C LEU A 21 -16.82 12.54 22.44
N GLY A 22 -16.09 12.73 21.34
CA GLY A 22 -15.10 13.80 21.17
C GLY A 22 -14.60 13.87 19.75
N ASP A 23 -13.99 14.98 19.38
CA ASP A 23 -13.43 15.22 18.05
C ASP A 23 -12.17 16.07 18.11
N SER A 24 -11.34 15.95 17.05
CA SER A 24 -10.14 16.76 16.84
C SER A 24 -9.97 17.03 15.35
N PRO A 25 -9.70 18.30 14.95
CA PRO A 25 -9.26 18.58 13.60
C PRO A 25 -7.83 18.06 13.40
N THR A 26 -7.60 17.27 12.35
CA THR A 26 -6.30 16.62 12.10
C THR A 26 -5.58 17.17 10.87
N GLY A 27 -6.25 17.97 10.05
CA GLY A 27 -5.62 18.56 8.88
C GLY A 27 -6.60 19.22 7.93
N ASN A 28 -6.07 19.61 6.78
CA ASN A 28 -6.82 20.12 5.65
C ASN A 28 -6.37 19.37 4.40
N SER A 29 -7.28 18.76 3.67
CA SER A 29 -7.02 18.09 2.41
C SER A 29 -7.93 18.64 1.34
N ASP A 30 -7.35 19.03 0.20
CA ASP A 30 -8.06 19.58 -0.95
C ASP A 30 -9.00 20.78 -0.61
N GLY A 31 -8.56 21.61 0.35
CA GLY A 31 -9.35 22.77 0.83
C GLY A 31 -10.47 22.41 1.81
N SER A 32 -10.60 21.15 2.24
CA SER A 32 -11.60 20.69 3.20
C SER A 32 -10.97 20.23 4.51
N TRP A 33 -11.59 20.59 5.64
CA TRP A 33 -11.14 20.15 6.95
C TRP A 33 -11.38 18.66 7.16
N ILE A 34 -10.38 18.00 7.75
CA ILE A 34 -10.42 16.60 8.17
C ILE A 34 -10.50 16.55 9.71
N PHE A 35 -11.34 15.67 10.22
CA PHE A 35 -11.57 15.47 11.65
C PHE A 35 -11.44 14.01 12.01
N GLU A 36 -10.90 13.74 13.18
CA GLU A 36 -11.04 12.45 13.85
C GLU A 36 -12.04 12.54 14.98
N THR A 37 -12.95 11.56 15.08
CA THR A 37 -13.96 11.50 16.14
C THR A 37 -13.82 10.23 16.95
N LEU A 38 -13.71 10.35 18.27
CA LEU A 38 -13.91 9.21 19.17
C LEU A 38 -15.40 8.92 19.27
N SER A 39 -15.80 7.73 18.85
CA SER A 39 -17.22 7.38 18.72
C SER A 39 -17.52 6.01 19.32
N ARG A 40 -18.68 5.85 19.98
CA ARG A 40 -19.12 4.63 20.65
C ARG A 40 -20.25 3.97 19.87
N CYS A 41 -20.08 2.71 19.52
CA CYS A 41 -21.11 1.89 18.88
C CYS A 41 -22.26 1.60 19.84
N ARG A 42 -23.52 1.86 19.45
CA ARG A 42 -24.70 1.57 20.28
C ARG A 42 -24.98 0.07 20.44
N ASN A 43 -24.48 -0.79 19.54
CA ASN A 43 -24.68 -2.24 19.65
C ASN A 43 -23.71 -2.90 20.64
N CYS A 44 -22.40 -2.67 20.51
CA CYS A 44 -21.40 -3.35 21.34
C CYS A 44 -20.75 -2.46 22.41
N SER A 45 -21.12 -1.19 22.50
CA SER A 45 -20.60 -0.18 23.43
C SER A 45 -19.07 0.07 23.34
N LYS A 46 -18.38 -0.49 22.34
CA LYS A 46 -16.95 -0.29 22.12
C LYS A 46 -16.72 0.99 21.33
N CYS A 47 -15.61 1.69 21.65
CA CYS A 47 -15.21 2.89 20.94
C CYS A 47 -14.36 2.56 19.69
N SER A 48 -14.49 3.43 18.68
CA SER A 48 -13.66 3.47 17.47
C SER A 48 -13.42 4.94 17.11
N VAL A 49 -12.32 5.20 16.40
CA VAL A 49 -12.04 6.54 15.86
C VAL A 49 -12.45 6.56 14.40
N GLY A 50 -13.37 7.45 14.06
CA GLY A 50 -13.83 7.70 12.68
C GLY A 50 -13.12 8.92 12.09
N VAL A 51 -12.78 8.87 10.82
CA VAL A 51 -12.21 9.98 10.04
C VAL A 51 -13.30 10.56 9.16
N PHE A 52 -13.49 11.87 9.23
CA PHE A 52 -14.52 12.61 8.50
C PHE A 52 -13.91 13.77 7.73
N ARG A 53 -14.54 14.11 6.63
CA ARG A 53 -14.26 15.32 5.86
C ARG A 53 -15.45 16.26 5.90
N LEU A 54 -15.19 17.57 6.08
CA LEU A 54 -16.24 18.57 5.98
C LEU A 54 -16.70 18.67 4.52
N ILE A 55 -18.01 18.54 4.31
CA ILE A 55 -18.59 18.68 2.97
C ILE A 55 -18.42 20.14 2.50
N PRO A 56 -17.98 20.40 1.26
CA PRO A 56 -17.88 21.73 0.72
C PRO A 56 -19.18 22.54 0.92
N ASN A 57 -19.06 23.79 1.33
CA ASN A 57 -20.18 24.70 1.65
C ASN A 57 -20.99 24.37 2.92
N ALA A 58 -20.60 23.37 3.69
CA ALA A 58 -21.24 23.04 4.97
C ALA A 58 -20.57 23.70 6.20
N ALA A 59 -19.58 24.54 6.00
CA ALA A 59 -18.82 25.19 7.08
C ALA A 59 -19.70 25.98 8.08
N SER A 60 -20.83 26.53 7.63
CA SER A 60 -21.79 27.23 8.49
C SER A 60 -22.48 26.33 9.51
N GLN A 61 -22.47 25.01 9.32
CA GLN A 61 -23.04 24.02 10.23
C GLN A 61 -22.03 23.57 11.31
N TYR A 62 -20.76 23.91 11.12
CA TYR A 62 -19.70 23.60 12.08
C TYR A 62 -19.75 24.58 13.25
N ALA A 63 -20.16 24.09 14.42
CA ALA A 63 -20.26 24.90 15.62
C ALA A 63 -18.87 25.16 16.25
N PRO A 64 -18.67 26.34 16.89
CA PRO A 64 -17.43 26.66 17.58
C PRO A 64 -17.00 25.66 18.67
N GLY A 65 -17.93 24.85 19.16
CA GLY A 65 -17.67 23.81 20.19
C GLY A 65 -17.20 22.46 19.63
N GLY A 66 -16.93 22.36 18.33
CA GLY A 66 -16.54 21.11 17.68
C GLY A 66 -17.74 20.23 17.28
N ILE A 67 -17.41 19.10 16.63
CA ILE A 67 -18.41 18.12 16.12
C ILE A 67 -19.16 17.47 17.27
N SER A 68 -18.47 17.16 18.37
CA SER A 68 -19.05 16.50 19.55
C SER A 68 -20.10 17.34 20.26
N SER A 69 -20.09 18.67 20.09
CA SER A 69 -21.11 19.57 20.65
C SER A 69 -22.40 19.60 19.83
N TYR A 70 -22.39 19.09 18.61
CA TYR A 70 -23.57 19.05 17.75
C TYR A 70 -24.64 18.10 18.34
N ASN A 71 -25.90 18.37 18.04
CA ASN A 71 -27.01 17.53 18.51
C ASN A 71 -27.78 17.00 17.30
N GLY A 72 -27.57 15.75 16.96
CA GLY A 72 -28.19 15.05 15.83
C GLY A 72 -27.20 14.40 14.87
N ALA A 73 -27.70 13.99 13.73
CA ALA A 73 -26.93 13.31 12.70
C ALA A 73 -25.94 14.24 12.00
N LEU A 74 -24.70 13.76 11.80
CA LEU A 74 -23.61 14.50 11.17
C LEU A 74 -23.75 14.54 9.62
N THR A 75 -24.84 15.11 9.12
CA THR A 75 -25.14 15.18 7.67
C THR A 75 -24.25 16.14 6.89
N PHE A 76 -23.51 17.01 7.57
CA PHE A 76 -22.58 17.98 7.00
C PHE A 76 -21.14 17.45 6.90
N LEU A 77 -20.91 16.21 7.34
CA LEU A 77 -19.65 15.51 7.26
C LEU A 77 -19.79 14.28 6.38
N GLU A 78 -18.77 14.04 5.57
CA GLU A 78 -18.58 12.79 4.84
C GLU A 78 -17.74 11.86 5.69
N PHE A 79 -18.26 10.66 5.99
CA PHE A 79 -17.47 9.61 6.64
C PHE A 79 -16.49 9.02 5.62
N LEU A 80 -15.22 9.01 5.94
CA LEU A 80 -14.18 8.45 5.08
C LEU A 80 -13.86 7.01 5.46
N ARG A 81 -13.53 6.76 6.74
CA ARG A 81 -13.14 5.43 7.25
C ARG A 81 -13.02 5.44 8.77
N PHE A 82 -12.90 4.27 9.35
CA PHE A 82 -12.38 4.15 10.72
C PHE A 82 -10.85 4.09 10.71
N VAL A 83 -10.22 4.67 11.73
CA VAL A 83 -8.79 4.51 12.00
C VAL A 83 -8.51 3.04 12.31
N SER A 84 -7.51 2.50 11.67
CA SER A 84 -7.11 1.10 11.80
C SER A 84 -5.57 0.99 11.83
N THR A 85 -5.06 -0.22 11.97
CA THR A 85 -3.63 -0.47 11.87
C THR A 85 -3.06 -0.20 10.47
N ALA A 86 -3.92 -0.13 9.45
CA ALA A 86 -3.52 0.27 8.09
C ALA A 86 -3.12 1.76 7.99
N ASP A 87 -3.50 2.59 8.99
CA ASP A 87 -3.10 4.01 9.08
C ASP A 87 -1.67 4.21 9.59
N ARG A 88 -0.98 3.14 10.00
CA ARG A 88 0.44 3.19 10.29
C ARG A 88 1.23 3.49 9.02
N VAL A 89 2.46 3.91 9.20
CA VAL A 89 3.37 4.31 8.11
C VAL A 89 3.23 3.40 6.90
N THR A 90 2.81 3.98 5.78
CA THR A 90 2.81 3.28 4.50
C THR A 90 4.24 3.32 3.94
N PHE A 91 4.73 2.18 3.48
CA PHE A 91 5.96 2.16 2.70
C PHE A 91 5.74 2.94 1.41
N PRO A 92 6.71 3.80 1.01
CA PRO A 92 6.56 4.55 -0.22
C PRO A 92 6.42 3.59 -1.40
N LEU A 93 5.30 3.70 -2.10
CA LEU A 93 5.03 2.89 -3.28
C LEU A 93 5.85 3.43 -4.46
N PRO A 94 6.67 2.60 -5.12
CA PRO A 94 7.36 3.03 -6.34
C PRO A 94 6.36 3.48 -7.42
N ASP A 95 6.73 4.52 -8.18
CA ASP A 95 5.88 5.07 -9.22
C ASP A 95 5.79 4.15 -10.45
N HIS A 96 4.73 4.31 -11.24
CA HIS A 96 4.55 3.64 -12.53
C HIS A 96 4.48 2.10 -12.48
N LEU A 97 4.12 1.53 -11.34
CA LEU A 97 3.90 0.09 -11.24
C LEU A 97 2.63 -0.35 -11.98
N PRO A 98 2.62 -1.55 -12.57
CA PRO A 98 1.38 -2.22 -12.94
C PRO A 98 0.47 -2.39 -11.71
N GLU A 99 -0.85 -2.23 -11.89
CA GLU A 99 -1.80 -2.18 -10.77
C GLU A 99 -1.78 -3.46 -9.91
N ASN A 100 -1.63 -4.62 -10.54
CA ASN A 100 -1.52 -5.89 -9.82
C ASN A 100 -0.25 -5.97 -8.94
N VAL A 101 0.87 -5.42 -9.38
CA VAL A 101 2.12 -5.33 -8.60
C VAL A 101 1.95 -4.35 -7.44
N ALA A 102 1.38 -3.17 -7.74
CA ALA A 102 1.10 -2.15 -6.75
C ALA A 102 0.17 -2.64 -5.63
N ASN A 103 -0.86 -3.41 -5.98
CA ASN A 103 -1.79 -3.99 -5.01
C ASN A 103 -1.09 -5.00 -4.10
N CYS A 104 -0.28 -5.91 -4.64
CA CYS A 104 0.51 -6.84 -3.83
C CYS A 104 1.45 -6.10 -2.87
N PHE A 105 2.11 -5.03 -3.33
CA PHE A 105 3.00 -4.23 -2.48
C PHE A 105 2.23 -3.55 -1.34
N ARG A 106 1.07 -2.94 -1.62
CA ARG A 106 0.21 -2.33 -0.58
C ARG A 106 -0.29 -3.35 0.44
N GLU A 107 -0.74 -4.53 -0.01
CA GLU A 107 -1.21 -5.60 0.88
C GLU A 107 -0.07 -6.14 1.75
N GLY A 108 1.14 -6.27 1.19
CA GLY A 108 2.35 -6.61 1.95
C GLY A 108 2.63 -5.60 3.06
N GLY A 109 2.61 -4.30 2.74
CA GLY A 109 2.79 -3.23 3.71
C GLY A 109 1.71 -3.21 4.80
N ALA A 110 0.45 -3.41 4.44
CA ALA A 110 -0.65 -3.52 5.39
C ALA A 110 -0.47 -4.71 6.35
N SER A 111 -0.06 -5.86 5.81
CA SER A 111 0.23 -7.06 6.60
C SER A 111 1.42 -6.86 7.56
N TYR A 112 2.48 -6.20 7.08
CA TYR A 112 3.62 -5.85 7.93
C TYR A 112 3.21 -4.95 9.09
N ASN A 113 2.39 -3.93 8.84
CA ASN A 113 1.93 -2.96 9.84
C ASN A 113 1.13 -3.60 10.99
N ILE A 114 0.47 -4.72 10.74
CA ILE A 114 -0.24 -5.47 11.79
C ILE A 114 0.61 -6.58 12.44
N GLY A 115 1.88 -6.71 12.05
CA GLY A 115 2.79 -7.74 12.55
C GLY A 115 2.60 -9.12 11.91
N ALA A 116 1.87 -9.23 10.82
CA ALA A 116 1.66 -10.47 10.07
C ALA A 116 2.81 -10.68 9.06
N TYR A 117 4.04 -10.89 9.56
CA TYR A 117 5.26 -10.89 8.74
C TYR A 117 5.29 -11.96 7.66
N ASN A 118 4.78 -13.17 7.94
CA ASN A 118 4.67 -14.22 6.93
C ASN A 118 3.74 -13.82 5.77
N ALA A 119 2.61 -13.18 6.07
CA ALA A 119 1.69 -12.69 5.05
C ALA A 119 2.32 -11.52 4.26
N ALA A 120 3.02 -10.62 4.95
CA ALA A 120 3.75 -9.52 4.32
C ALA A 120 4.78 -10.06 3.32
N ALA A 121 5.62 -10.99 3.73
CA ALA A 121 6.63 -11.62 2.89
C ALA A 121 6.02 -12.31 1.67
N ALA A 122 4.93 -13.06 1.85
CA ALA A 122 4.23 -13.69 0.74
C ALA A 122 3.76 -12.68 -0.31
N MET A 123 3.22 -11.53 0.12
CA MET A 123 2.74 -10.48 -0.79
C MET A 123 3.89 -9.74 -1.48
N PHE A 124 4.99 -9.43 -0.80
CA PHE A 124 6.17 -8.85 -1.43
C PHE A 124 6.81 -9.78 -2.45
N ARG A 125 6.91 -11.08 -2.14
CA ARG A 125 7.37 -12.09 -3.10
C ARG A 125 6.46 -12.20 -4.32
N LEU A 126 5.14 -12.10 -4.14
CA LEU A 126 4.20 -12.08 -5.24
C LEU A 126 4.37 -10.79 -6.10
N ALA A 127 4.62 -9.64 -5.48
CA ALA A 127 4.94 -8.40 -6.20
C ALA A 127 6.21 -8.54 -7.06
N LEU A 128 7.27 -9.16 -6.50
CA LEU A 128 8.51 -9.47 -7.23
C LEU A 128 8.24 -10.47 -8.37
N ASP A 129 7.47 -11.52 -8.11
CA ASP A 129 7.14 -12.53 -9.12
C ASP A 129 6.41 -11.93 -10.31
N LEU A 130 5.39 -11.10 -10.05
CA LEU A 130 4.62 -10.41 -11.09
C LEU A 130 5.47 -9.36 -11.82
N GLY A 131 6.24 -8.56 -11.07
CA GLY A 131 7.06 -7.49 -11.63
C GLY A 131 8.19 -7.99 -12.52
N THR A 132 8.79 -9.13 -12.19
CA THR A 132 9.93 -9.68 -12.94
C THR A 132 9.55 -10.55 -14.13
N LYS A 133 8.32 -11.08 -14.21
CA LYS A 133 7.85 -11.88 -15.36
C LYS A 133 7.94 -11.14 -16.67
N GLY A 134 7.60 -9.86 -16.68
CA GLY A 134 7.66 -9.01 -17.88
C GLY A 134 9.06 -8.67 -18.37
N LEU A 135 10.10 -8.97 -17.59
CA LEU A 135 11.50 -8.73 -17.97
C LEU A 135 12.11 -9.88 -18.78
N LEU A 136 11.47 -11.03 -18.77
CA LEU A 136 11.96 -12.19 -19.52
C LEU A 136 11.73 -12.01 -21.01
N PRO A 137 12.70 -12.38 -21.86
CA PRO A 137 12.52 -12.47 -23.30
C PRO A 137 11.31 -13.36 -23.65
N THR A 138 10.50 -12.89 -24.61
CA THR A 138 9.32 -13.62 -25.09
C THR A 138 9.71 -14.84 -25.92
N ASP A 139 10.81 -14.75 -26.67
CA ASP A 139 11.28 -15.82 -27.55
C ASP A 139 12.06 -16.86 -26.76
N SER A 140 11.48 -18.04 -26.66
CA SER A 140 12.10 -19.22 -26.04
C SER A 140 13.06 -19.96 -26.99
N ALA A 141 13.15 -19.55 -28.24
CA ALA A 141 13.90 -20.24 -29.30
C ALA A 141 15.35 -19.75 -29.45
N GLU A 142 15.73 -18.65 -28.81
CA GLU A 142 17.10 -18.16 -28.87
C GLU A 142 18.01 -18.98 -27.95
N GLU A 143 19.22 -19.28 -28.43
CA GLU A 143 20.29 -19.93 -27.66
C GLU A 143 20.62 -19.07 -26.43
N GLY A 144 20.38 -19.62 -25.23
CA GLY A 144 20.55 -18.91 -23.95
C GLY A 144 19.31 -18.18 -23.44
N GLY A 145 18.13 -18.41 -24.00
CA GLY A 145 16.85 -17.93 -23.47
C GLY A 145 16.47 -18.61 -22.15
N PRO A 146 15.50 -18.03 -21.39
CA PRO A 146 15.09 -18.55 -20.10
C PRO A 146 14.41 -19.92 -20.22
N ASN A 147 14.84 -20.87 -19.40
CA ASN A 147 14.26 -22.21 -19.34
C ASN A 147 12.93 -22.24 -18.56
N SER A 148 12.26 -23.41 -18.52
CA SER A 148 10.95 -23.56 -17.84
C SER A 148 11.00 -23.24 -16.34
N ALA A 149 12.11 -23.54 -15.63
CA ALA A 149 12.24 -23.23 -14.20
C ALA A 149 12.35 -21.71 -14.00
N GLN A 150 13.20 -21.03 -14.79
CA GLN A 150 13.38 -19.57 -14.77
C GLN A 150 12.09 -18.80 -15.12
N ARG A 151 11.23 -19.36 -15.97
CA ARG A 151 9.92 -18.77 -16.25
C ARG A 151 8.92 -18.92 -15.09
N LYS A 152 9.02 -20.03 -14.32
CA LYS A 152 8.02 -20.40 -13.30
C LYS A 152 8.42 -19.98 -11.89
N ARG A 153 9.69 -20.10 -11.52
CA ARG A 153 10.17 -19.90 -10.15
C ARG A 153 10.84 -18.54 -10.01
N LEU A 154 10.43 -17.77 -9.00
CA LEU A 154 10.97 -16.43 -8.77
C LEU A 154 12.48 -16.43 -8.60
N TYR A 155 13.03 -17.29 -7.74
CA TYR A 155 14.48 -17.37 -7.47
C TYR A 155 15.28 -17.69 -8.73
N ASP A 156 14.88 -18.74 -9.48
CA ASP A 156 15.56 -19.11 -10.74
C ASP A 156 15.48 -17.99 -11.76
N ARG A 157 14.38 -17.23 -11.78
CA ARG A 157 14.21 -16.07 -12.64
C ARG A 157 15.12 -14.92 -12.25
N LEU A 158 15.20 -14.58 -10.97
CA LEU A 158 16.10 -13.53 -10.49
C LEU A 158 17.54 -13.84 -10.86
N ASN A 159 18.03 -15.06 -10.63
CA ASN A 159 19.38 -15.48 -11.03
C ASN A 159 19.60 -15.27 -12.54
N TYR A 160 18.66 -15.72 -13.38
CA TYR A 160 18.75 -15.51 -14.83
C TYR A 160 18.82 -14.00 -15.19
N LEU A 161 18.00 -13.17 -14.55
CA LEU A 161 17.97 -11.72 -14.81
C LEU A 161 19.28 -11.04 -14.38
N PHE A 162 19.90 -11.47 -13.29
CA PHE A 162 21.21 -10.97 -12.86
C PHE A 162 22.32 -11.44 -13.81
N ASP A 163 22.36 -12.73 -14.15
CA ASP A 163 23.36 -13.31 -15.07
C ASP A 163 23.34 -12.63 -16.43
N LYS A 164 22.14 -12.31 -16.93
CA LYS A 164 21.96 -11.60 -18.21
C LYS A 164 22.05 -10.08 -18.08
N ARG A 165 22.31 -9.53 -16.88
CA ARG A 165 22.35 -8.09 -16.60
C ARG A 165 21.10 -7.34 -17.04
N LEU A 166 19.94 -8.00 -16.96
CA LEU A 166 18.63 -7.41 -17.24
C LEU A 166 18.11 -6.60 -16.04
N ILE A 167 18.66 -6.86 -14.85
CA ILE A 167 18.51 -6.06 -13.64
C ILE A 167 19.88 -5.70 -13.08
N ALA A 168 19.93 -4.63 -12.30
CA ALA A 168 21.16 -4.07 -11.77
C ALA A 168 21.88 -5.07 -10.85
N PRO A 169 23.16 -5.42 -11.13
CA PRO A 169 23.88 -6.43 -10.35
C PRO A 169 24.05 -6.07 -8.87
N GLU A 170 24.00 -4.77 -8.53
CA GLU A 170 24.11 -4.27 -7.17
C GLU A 170 22.95 -4.71 -6.25
N LEU A 171 21.86 -5.20 -6.85
CA LEU A 171 20.73 -5.77 -6.10
C LEU A 171 20.91 -7.27 -5.79
N ALA A 172 21.97 -7.92 -6.28
CA ALA A 172 22.14 -9.36 -6.14
C ALA A 172 22.26 -9.79 -4.67
N ASP A 173 23.03 -9.03 -3.87
CA ASP A 173 23.22 -9.32 -2.45
C ASP A 173 21.89 -9.21 -1.65
N LEU A 174 21.01 -8.29 -2.04
CA LEU A 174 19.67 -8.16 -1.43
C LEU A 174 18.72 -9.28 -1.87
N ALA A 175 18.93 -9.87 -3.04
CA ALA A 175 18.07 -10.94 -3.55
C ALA A 175 18.17 -12.25 -2.76
N ASP A 176 19.20 -12.43 -1.94
CA ASP A 176 19.35 -13.62 -1.09
C ASP A 176 18.21 -13.78 -0.09
N CYS A 177 17.61 -12.68 0.38
CA CYS A 177 16.41 -12.72 1.23
C CYS A 177 15.24 -13.48 0.57
N VAL A 178 15.13 -13.45 -0.76
CA VAL A 178 14.11 -14.20 -1.50
C VAL A 178 14.36 -15.71 -1.47
N ARG A 179 15.62 -16.12 -1.33
CA ARG A 179 16.01 -17.54 -1.29
C ARG A 179 15.85 -18.12 0.12
N GLU A 180 16.39 -17.43 1.11
CA GLU A 180 16.47 -17.92 2.49
C GLU A 180 15.08 -18.05 3.11
N ASP A 181 14.26 -17.04 2.92
CA ASP A 181 12.87 -17.03 3.41
C ASP A 181 11.94 -17.98 2.63
N GLY A 182 12.37 -18.47 1.49
CA GLY A 182 11.56 -19.25 0.57
C GLY A 182 11.55 -20.75 0.80
N ASN A 183 12.60 -21.30 1.43
CA ASN A 183 12.73 -22.75 1.59
C ASN A 183 12.37 -23.24 2.99
N ASP A 184 12.71 -22.48 4.04
CA ASP A 184 12.52 -22.96 5.42
C ASP A 184 11.55 -22.05 6.22
N GLY A 185 11.74 -20.73 6.24
CA GLY A 185 10.93 -19.83 7.06
C GLY A 185 9.47 -19.66 6.60
N ALA A 186 9.22 -19.58 5.29
CA ALA A 186 7.84 -19.45 4.77
C ALA A 186 7.04 -20.76 4.90
N HIS A 187 7.70 -21.92 4.89
CA HIS A 187 7.06 -23.22 5.13
C HIS A 187 6.82 -23.46 6.63
N ASP A 188 7.71 -22.98 7.50
CA ASP A 188 7.61 -23.15 8.94
C ASP A 188 6.85 -22.01 9.64
N GLY A 189 6.49 -20.94 8.90
CA GLY A 189 5.72 -19.81 9.42
C GLY A 189 6.47 -18.98 10.46
N THR A 190 7.79 -18.91 10.42
CA THR A 190 8.66 -18.35 11.46
C THR A 190 9.38 -17.06 11.07
N LEU A 191 8.95 -16.37 9.99
CA LEU A 191 9.60 -15.14 9.57
C LEU A 191 9.52 -14.04 10.64
N SER A 192 10.67 -13.46 10.94
CA SER A 192 10.81 -12.35 11.87
C SER A 192 10.43 -11.01 11.22
N LYS A 193 10.41 -9.98 12.06
CA LYS A 193 10.25 -8.61 11.57
C LYS A 193 11.39 -8.20 10.65
N ALA A 194 12.63 -8.57 11.00
CA ALA A 194 13.83 -8.24 10.22
C ALA A 194 13.80 -8.88 8.83
N ASP A 195 13.43 -10.16 8.73
CA ASP A 195 13.31 -10.87 7.45
C ASP A 195 12.29 -10.18 6.52
N ALA A 196 11.16 -9.70 7.09
CA ALA A 196 10.18 -8.96 6.34
C ALA A 196 10.67 -7.57 5.90
N GLU A 197 11.49 -6.89 6.72
CA GLU A 197 12.13 -5.60 6.40
C GLU A 197 13.12 -5.76 5.24
N ASP A 198 13.99 -6.76 5.28
CA ASP A 198 14.93 -7.04 4.18
C ASP A 198 14.20 -7.30 2.86
N LEU A 199 13.10 -8.05 2.92
CA LEU A 199 12.29 -8.33 1.73
C LEU A 199 11.55 -7.08 1.20
N ILE A 200 11.08 -6.19 2.08
CA ILE A 200 10.50 -4.90 1.69
C ILE A 200 11.55 -4.06 0.95
N ASP A 201 12.73 -3.91 1.54
CA ASP A 201 13.80 -3.08 0.99
C ASP A 201 14.22 -3.59 -0.39
N PHE A 202 14.43 -4.89 -0.54
CA PHE A 202 14.73 -5.49 -1.84
C PHE A 202 13.60 -5.27 -2.84
N THR A 203 12.36 -5.54 -2.44
CA THR A 203 11.20 -5.38 -3.33
C THR A 203 11.07 -3.94 -3.81
N GLN A 204 11.19 -2.98 -2.91
CA GLN A 204 11.09 -1.56 -3.25
C GLN A 204 12.20 -1.14 -4.22
N GLN A 205 13.46 -1.48 -3.93
CA GLN A 205 14.59 -1.13 -4.78
C GLN A 205 14.48 -1.77 -6.17
N LEU A 206 14.09 -3.03 -6.25
CA LEU A 206 13.93 -3.71 -7.53
C LEU A 206 12.80 -3.08 -8.36
N LEU A 207 11.64 -2.82 -7.77
CA LEU A 207 10.51 -2.23 -8.45
C LEU A 207 10.80 -0.78 -8.91
N GLU A 208 11.54 0.00 -8.13
CA GLU A 208 12.02 1.33 -8.56
C GLU A 208 12.90 1.25 -9.80
N ARG A 209 13.89 0.35 -9.80
CA ARG A 209 14.82 0.16 -10.95
C ARG A 209 14.11 -0.32 -12.20
N VAL A 210 13.13 -1.21 -12.03
CA VAL A 210 12.43 -1.84 -13.17
C VAL A 210 11.34 -0.96 -13.75
N PHE A 211 10.62 -0.22 -12.95
CA PHE A 211 9.44 0.54 -13.40
C PHE A 211 9.62 2.05 -13.29
N SER A 212 9.99 2.57 -12.11
CA SER A 212 9.99 4.00 -11.86
C SER A 212 11.09 4.73 -12.62
N GLU A 213 12.33 4.28 -12.53
CA GLU A 213 13.47 4.92 -13.20
C GLU A 213 13.33 4.94 -14.72
N PRO A 214 13.04 3.82 -15.41
CA PRO A 214 12.85 3.84 -16.85
C PRO A 214 11.68 4.70 -17.31
N ALA A 215 10.60 4.76 -16.54
CA ALA A 215 9.45 5.61 -16.85
C ALA A 215 9.82 7.09 -16.71
N ARG A 216 10.51 7.49 -15.63
CA ARG A 216 10.98 8.86 -15.41
C ARG A 216 11.93 9.30 -16.54
N LEU A 217 12.82 8.42 -16.99
CA LEU A 217 13.72 8.70 -18.12
C LEU A 217 12.95 8.90 -19.44
N ARG A 218 11.96 8.05 -19.74
CA ARG A 218 11.11 8.20 -20.93
C ARG A 218 10.35 9.53 -20.92
N ILE A 219 9.76 9.88 -19.78
CA ILE A 219 9.02 11.15 -19.61
C ILE A 219 9.95 12.35 -19.80
N ALA A 220 11.15 12.31 -19.20
CA ALA A 220 12.13 13.39 -19.36
C ALA A 220 12.59 13.56 -20.80
N LYS A 221 12.81 12.44 -21.52
CA LYS A 221 13.18 12.44 -22.94
C LYS A 221 12.05 13.03 -23.79
N ALA A 222 10.83 12.57 -23.64
CA ALA A 222 9.67 13.07 -24.38
C ALA A 222 9.46 14.59 -24.17
N ARG A 223 9.57 15.06 -22.93
CA ARG A 223 9.49 16.49 -22.61
C ARG A 223 10.60 17.33 -23.29
N ARG A 224 11.82 16.77 -23.41
CA ARG A 224 12.93 17.44 -24.12
C ARG A 224 12.69 17.49 -25.63
N GLU A 225 12.15 16.41 -26.19
CA GLU A 225 11.82 16.34 -27.64
C GLU A 225 10.70 17.31 -28.00
N ALA A 226 9.64 17.41 -27.20
CA ALA A 226 8.55 18.37 -27.39
C ALA A 226 9.05 19.81 -27.43
N ARG A 227 9.91 20.22 -26.49
CA ARG A 227 10.49 21.56 -26.44
C ARG A 227 11.39 21.89 -27.66
N ARG A 228 11.99 20.85 -28.27
CA ARG A 228 12.80 21.04 -29.49
C ARG A 228 11.96 21.17 -30.78
N ALA A 229 10.75 20.59 -30.76
CA ALA A 229 9.81 20.67 -31.85
C ALA A 229 9.06 22.02 -31.90
N GLU A 230 9.01 22.74 -30.77
CA GLU A 230 8.37 24.04 -30.63
C GLU A 230 9.34 25.21 -30.85
N ALA A 231 10.65 24.95 -30.96
CA ALA A 231 11.71 25.94 -31.17
C ALA A 231 12.16 25.98 -32.62
#